data_f2abbf0c2a42b5d326956bb14d7ab81d
#
_entry.id   f2abbf0c2a42b5d326956bb14d7ab81d
#
_cell.length_a   1.000
_cell.length_b   1.000
_cell.length_c   1.000
_cell.angle_alpha   90.00
_cell.angle_beta   90.00
_cell.angle_gamma   90.00
#
_symmetry.space_group_name_H-M   'P 1'
#
loop_
_entity.id
_entity.type
_entity.pdbx_description
1 polymer ?
#
loop_
_entity_poly.entity_id
_entity_poly.type
_entity_poly.pdbx_seq_one_letter_code
_entity_poly.pdbx_strand_id
1 'polypeptide(L)'
;MGACWLSCHLYEQLELDRFWAARLPDSREGTSWQHILQTLVCYRLIDPGSEWRLHRQWFEQSAMGDLLGEDYSLVSKNALYRCLDKVLPHKTALFSHLRQRWQDLFGATFDVLLYDLTSTYFESDPPDDESDKRRHGYSRDKRSDCVQVVIALIVTPEGFPLAYEVLPGNTADNTTLRGFLQKIETQYGKAQRIWVMDRGIPTDEVLAQMRQSDPPISYLVGTPKGRLTKLEQALLKRPWHEVRDGIDVKLLPDEQELYVLARSRARIDKERAMRQRKLKWLWSRLKELSTMRLTREELLMKLGAARTKARAAWRLVDIEIDPQIAAFSYALNRDRLRKVRRREGRYLLRTNLYEHQPAELWKFYIQLVEIEAAFKNLKGDLQLRPIYHQTIERVEAHIFVAFLAYCLHVTLRARLRPIASGLTPRAVLDKFVAIQMLDVHFPTTEGRTLILSRYTELNADQKLLVSQLDLELPPQPPPRITAAGQIARASAPAL
;
A
#
# COMPACT_ATOMS: atom_id res chain seq x y z
N MET A 1 -6.01 -23.79 10.25
CA MET A 1 -7.35 -23.49 10.78
C MET A 1 -7.41 -22.05 11.26
N GLY A 2 -6.63 -21.62 12.25
CA GLY A 2 -6.80 -20.34 12.93
C GLY A 2 -6.73 -19.09 12.03
N ALA A 3 -5.80 -19.03 11.08
CA ALA A 3 -5.73 -17.88 10.15
C ALA A 3 -6.95 -17.81 9.21
N CYS A 4 -7.48 -18.93 8.74
CA CYS A 4 -8.70 -18.98 7.94
C CYS A 4 -9.90 -18.50 8.76
N TRP A 5 -10.04 -19.01 9.97
CA TRP A 5 -11.10 -18.60 10.88
C TRP A 5 -11.04 -17.08 11.21
N LEU A 6 -9.85 -16.55 11.58
CA LEU A 6 -9.70 -15.10 11.82
C LEU A 6 -10.09 -14.29 10.57
N SER A 7 -9.70 -14.74 9.38
CA SER A 7 -10.01 -14.05 8.14
C SER A 7 -11.51 -14.07 7.82
N CYS A 8 -12.19 -15.22 8.04
CA CYS A 8 -13.64 -15.33 7.94
C CYS A 8 -14.35 -14.42 8.94
N HIS A 9 -13.89 -14.40 10.20
CA HIS A 9 -14.43 -13.51 11.22
C HIS A 9 -14.32 -12.02 10.83
N LEU A 10 -13.17 -11.59 10.29
CA LEU A 10 -13.00 -10.21 9.80
C LEU A 10 -13.92 -9.91 8.61
N TYR A 11 -14.14 -10.89 7.74
CA TYR A 11 -15.05 -10.79 6.60
C TYR A 11 -16.50 -10.59 7.05
N GLU A 12 -16.96 -11.39 8.04
CA GLU A 12 -18.28 -11.27 8.67
C GLU A 12 -18.41 -9.98 9.47
N GLN A 13 -17.37 -9.53 10.19
CA GLN A 13 -17.37 -8.28 10.93
C GLN A 13 -17.62 -7.06 10.02
N LEU A 14 -17.11 -7.11 8.80
CA LEU A 14 -17.40 -6.12 7.76
C LEU A 14 -18.76 -6.38 7.06
N GLU A 15 -19.52 -7.40 7.46
CA GLU A 15 -20.78 -7.84 6.84
C GLU A 15 -20.65 -8.06 5.33
N LEU A 16 -19.46 -8.50 4.88
CA LEU A 16 -19.23 -8.79 3.47
C LEU A 16 -19.98 -10.03 3.00
N ASP A 17 -20.20 -11.00 3.85
CA ASP A 17 -21.08 -12.15 3.64
C ASP A 17 -22.49 -11.71 3.22
N ARG A 18 -23.13 -10.84 4.01
CA ARG A 18 -24.46 -10.28 3.73
C ARG A 18 -24.46 -9.39 2.48
N PHE A 19 -23.44 -8.56 2.35
CA PHE A 19 -23.30 -7.67 1.19
C PHE A 19 -23.26 -8.45 -0.12
N TRP A 20 -22.47 -9.53 -0.18
CA TRP A 20 -22.28 -10.32 -1.38
C TRP A 20 -23.39 -11.33 -1.62
N ALA A 21 -24.01 -11.90 -0.57
CA ALA A 21 -25.16 -12.79 -0.71
C ALA A 21 -26.30 -12.16 -1.53
N ALA A 22 -26.56 -10.87 -1.31
CA ALA A 22 -27.57 -10.13 -2.04
C ALA A 22 -27.21 -9.80 -3.50
N ARG A 23 -25.91 -9.87 -3.87
CA ARG A 23 -25.38 -9.40 -5.17
C ARG A 23 -24.77 -10.48 -6.03
N LEU A 24 -24.35 -11.56 -5.40
CA LEU A 24 -23.78 -12.75 -6.06
C LEU A 24 -24.61 -13.98 -5.69
N PRO A 25 -25.88 -14.07 -6.12
CA PRO A 25 -26.70 -15.22 -5.83
C PRO A 25 -26.08 -16.49 -6.45
N ASP A 26 -26.31 -17.62 -5.82
CA ASP A 26 -25.84 -18.92 -6.29
C ASP A 26 -26.28 -19.17 -7.74
N SER A 27 -25.45 -19.90 -8.48
CA SER A 27 -25.82 -20.28 -9.85
C SER A 27 -26.95 -21.30 -9.85
N ARG A 28 -27.61 -21.49 -11.00
CA ARG A 28 -28.61 -22.54 -11.17
C ARG A 28 -28.06 -23.95 -10.94
N GLU A 29 -26.75 -24.09 -11.05
CA GLU A 29 -25.99 -25.34 -10.83
C GLU A 29 -25.50 -25.46 -9.38
N GLY A 30 -25.91 -24.56 -8.48
CA GLY A 30 -25.52 -24.58 -7.07
C GLY A 30 -24.14 -23.98 -6.76
N THR A 31 -23.51 -23.25 -7.69
CA THR A 31 -22.20 -22.63 -7.41
C THR A 31 -22.39 -21.42 -6.50
N SER A 32 -21.80 -21.45 -5.32
CA SER A 32 -21.82 -20.35 -4.35
C SER A 32 -20.75 -19.29 -4.66
N TRP A 33 -21.12 -18.28 -5.44
CA TRP A 33 -20.17 -17.21 -5.85
C TRP A 33 -19.65 -16.40 -4.69
N GLN A 34 -20.45 -16.19 -3.65
CA GLN A 34 -20.03 -15.48 -2.44
C GLN A 34 -18.92 -16.23 -1.69
N HIS A 35 -19.04 -17.57 -1.54
CA HIS A 35 -18.03 -18.38 -0.87
C HIS A 35 -16.72 -18.45 -1.68
N ILE A 36 -16.83 -18.47 -3.03
CA ILE A 36 -15.67 -18.39 -3.91
C ILE A 36 -14.96 -17.04 -3.68
N LEU A 37 -15.68 -15.92 -3.66
CA LEU A 37 -15.08 -14.61 -3.41
C LEU A 37 -14.46 -14.52 -2.02
N GLN A 38 -15.15 -15.00 -0.99
CA GLN A 38 -14.62 -15.05 0.38
C GLN A 38 -13.32 -15.87 0.44
N THR A 39 -13.29 -17.03 -0.23
CA THR A 39 -12.08 -17.86 -0.33
C THR A 39 -10.93 -17.12 -1.03
N LEU A 40 -11.19 -16.46 -2.16
CA LEU A 40 -10.20 -15.64 -2.87
C LEU A 40 -9.61 -14.53 -1.98
N VAL A 41 -10.47 -13.84 -1.23
CA VAL A 41 -10.07 -12.73 -0.34
C VAL A 41 -9.26 -13.25 0.86
N CYS A 42 -9.72 -14.32 1.53
CA CYS A 42 -9.02 -14.94 2.64
C CYS A 42 -7.67 -15.51 2.20
N TYR A 43 -7.61 -16.21 1.06
CA TYR A 43 -6.36 -16.66 0.48
C TYR A 43 -5.38 -15.52 0.24
N ARG A 44 -5.85 -14.42 -0.36
CA ARG A 44 -5.01 -13.24 -0.62
C ARG A 44 -4.46 -12.61 0.66
N LEU A 45 -5.22 -12.65 1.76
CA LEU A 45 -4.79 -12.13 3.05
C LEU A 45 -3.77 -13.04 3.75
N ILE A 46 -3.98 -14.36 3.71
CA ILE A 46 -3.22 -15.35 4.50
C ILE A 46 -1.93 -15.77 3.80
N ASP A 47 -2.06 -16.26 2.57
CA ASP A 47 -0.97 -16.89 1.80
C ASP A 47 -1.09 -16.53 0.30
N PRO A 48 -0.90 -15.25 -0.05
CA PRO A 48 -1.20 -14.73 -1.38
C PRO A 48 -0.42 -15.47 -2.47
N GLY A 49 -1.12 -15.81 -3.56
CA GLY A 49 -0.57 -16.52 -4.71
C GLY A 49 -1.51 -16.46 -5.90
N SER A 50 -1.26 -17.30 -6.91
CA SER A 50 -2.12 -17.42 -8.08
C SER A 50 -3.39 -18.23 -7.79
N GLU A 51 -4.44 -18.02 -8.56
CA GLU A 51 -5.67 -18.79 -8.53
C GLU A 51 -5.40 -20.29 -8.82
N TRP A 52 -4.36 -20.58 -9.61
CA TRP A 52 -3.88 -21.95 -9.86
C TRP A 52 -3.36 -22.63 -8.58
N ARG A 53 -2.56 -21.90 -7.78
CA ARG A 53 -2.06 -22.41 -6.50
C ARG A 53 -3.21 -22.59 -5.49
N LEU A 54 -4.17 -21.65 -5.46
CA LEU A 54 -5.38 -21.77 -4.66
C LEU A 54 -6.12 -23.07 -4.99
N HIS A 55 -6.38 -23.30 -6.30
CA HIS A 55 -7.09 -24.48 -6.79
C HIS A 55 -6.34 -25.78 -6.49
N ARG A 56 -5.01 -25.84 -6.72
CA ARG A 56 -4.24 -27.09 -6.69
C ARG A 56 -3.71 -27.49 -5.33
N GLN A 57 -3.51 -26.54 -4.43
CA GLN A 57 -2.76 -26.78 -3.21
C GLN A 57 -3.42 -26.18 -1.97
N TRP A 58 -3.67 -24.88 -1.99
CA TRP A 58 -3.98 -24.17 -0.77
C TRP A 58 -5.35 -24.51 -0.19
N PHE A 59 -6.37 -24.68 -1.00
CA PHE A 59 -7.73 -24.91 -0.50
C PHE A 59 -7.83 -26.22 0.30
N GLU A 60 -7.31 -27.32 -0.25
CA GLU A 60 -7.31 -28.63 0.42
C GLU A 60 -6.48 -28.67 1.71
N GLN A 61 -5.42 -27.83 1.78
CA GLN A 61 -4.56 -27.70 2.96
C GLN A 61 -5.06 -26.67 3.97
N SER A 62 -6.14 -25.96 3.64
CA SER A 62 -6.75 -24.91 4.47
C SER A 62 -8.01 -25.42 5.14
N ALA A 63 -8.48 -24.69 6.16
CA ALA A 63 -9.77 -24.97 6.79
C ALA A 63 -10.94 -24.25 6.11
N MET A 64 -10.76 -23.69 4.90
CA MET A 64 -11.81 -22.89 4.25
C MET A 64 -13.04 -23.75 3.92
N GLY A 65 -12.84 -24.96 3.41
CA GLY A 65 -13.93 -25.88 3.12
C GLY A 65 -14.79 -26.18 4.37
N ASP A 66 -14.13 -26.55 5.48
CA ASP A 66 -14.83 -26.83 6.74
C ASP A 66 -15.56 -25.61 7.30
N LEU A 67 -14.93 -24.41 7.23
CA LEU A 67 -15.52 -23.17 7.75
C LEU A 67 -16.71 -22.67 6.92
N LEU A 68 -16.70 -22.92 5.61
CA LEU A 68 -17.77 -22.49 4.69
C LEU A 68 -18.81 -23.61 4.45
N GLY A 69 -18.57 -24.85 4.89
CA GLY A 69 -19.39 -25.99 4.58
C GLY A 69 -19.34 -26.41 3.11
N GLU A 70 -18.19 -26.21 2.45
CA GLU A 70 -17.98 -26.38 1.01
C GLU A 70 -16.91 -27.43 0.72
N ASP A 71 -17.00 -28.06 -0.42
CA ASP A 71 -16.00 -29.02 -0.90
C ASP A 71 -15.05 -28.42 -1.96
N TYR A 72 -14.14 -29.25 -2.46
CA TYR A 72 -13.15 -28.85 -3.46
C TYR A 72 -13.76 -28.34 -4.77
N SER A 73 -15.00 -28.66 -5.10
CA SER A 73 -15.68 -28.21 -6.30
C SER A 73 -15.84 -26.68 -6.32
N LEU A 74 -15.94 -26.05 -5.14
CA LEU A 74 -16.03 -24.60 -4.97
C LEU A 74 -14.89 -23.88 -5.69
N VAL A 75 -13.67 -24.36 -5.57
CA VAL A 75 -12.47 -23.72 -6.10
C VAL A 75 -12.05 -24.26 -7.47
N SER A 76 -12.98 -24.84 -8.24
CA SER A 76 -12.67 -25.24 -9.59
C SER A 76 -12.07 -24.06 -10.38
N LYS A 77 -11.06 -24.33 -11.23
CA LYS A 77 -10.36 -23.29 -12.00
C LYS A 77 -11.31 -22.32 -12.70
N ASN A 78 -12.33 -22.86 -13.35
CA ASN A 78 -13.31 -22.05 -14.09
C ASN A 78 -14.20 -21.21 -13.16
N ALA A 79 -14.55 -21.72 -11.98
CA ALA A 79 -15.37 -20.99 -11.02
C ALA A 79 -14.61 -19.78 -10.45
N LEU A 80 -13.32 -19.94 -10.11
CA LEU A 80 -12.48 -18.83 -9.64
C LEU A 80 -12.44 -17.68 -10.65
N TYR A 81 -12.17 -17.96 -11.94
CA TYR A 81 -12.12 -16.91 -12.97
C TYR A 81 -13.50 -16.31 -13.27
N ARG A 82 -14.58 -17.13 -13.29
CA ARG A 82 -15.95 -16.63 -13.47
C ARG A 82 -16.40 -15.74 -12.30
N CYS A 83 -15.93 -16.00 -11.10
CA CYS A 83 -16.20 -15.13 -9.96
C CYS A 83 -15.58 -13.74 -10.16
N LEU A 84 -14.33 -13.67 -10.65
CA LEU A 84 -13.67 -12.39 -10.95
C LEU A 84 -14.46 -11.56 -11.96
N ASP A 85 -15.09 -12.20 -12.96
CA ASP A 85 -15.90 -11.54 -14.01
C ASP A 85 -17.19 -10.87 -13.46
N LYS A 86 -17.58 -11.19 -12.20
CA LYS A 86 -18.85 -10.73 -11.59
C LYS A 86 -18.71 -9.59 -10.57
N VAL A 87 -17.51 -9.34 -10.03
CA VAL A 87 -17.35 -8.51 -8.83
C VAL A 87 -17.31 -7.01 -9.11
N LEU A 88 -16.73 -6.58 -10.23
CA LEU A 88 -16.48 -5.16 -10.53
C LEU A 88 -17.73 -4.26 -10.59
N PRO A 89 -18.90 -4.71 -11.11
CA PRO A 89 -20.10 -3.89 -11.14
C PRO A 89 -20.55 -3.41 -9.75
N HIS A 90 -20.16 -4.12 -8.69
CA HIS A 90 -20.56 -3.82 -7.32
C HIS A 90 -19.57 -2.93 -6.55
N LYS A 91 -18.48 -2.51 -7.20
CA LYS A 91 -17.37 -1.74 -6.58
C LYS A 91 -17.86 -0.48 -5.86
N THR A 92 -18.69 0.34 -6.49
CA THR A 92 -19.18 1.60 -5.90
C THR A 92 -20.07 1.36 -4.67
N ALA A 93 -20.97 0.39 -4.77
CA ALA A 93 -21.85 0.02 -3.65
C ALA A 93 -21.04 -0.55 -2.47
N LEU A 94 -19.98 -1.33 -2.76
CA LEU A 94 -19.09 -1.86 -1.74
C LEU A 94 -18.36 -0.76 -0.96
N PHE A 95 -17.85 0.27 -1.62
CA PHE A 95 -17.19 1.38 -0.93
C PHE A 95 -18.14 2.11 0.02
N SER A 96 -19.38 2.32 -0.39
CA SER A 96 -20.38 2.94 0.47
C SER A 96 -20.70 2.06 1.69
N HIS A 97 -20.84 0.75 1.48
CA HIS A 97 -21.03 -0.23 2.56
C HIS A 97 -19.85 -0.24 3.55
N LEU A 98 -18.62 -0.37 3.06
CA LEU A 98 -17.42 -0.40 3.90
C LEU A 98 -17.22 0.90 4.70
N ARG A 99 -17.49 2.05 4.07
CA ARG A 99 -17.46 3.34 4.77
C ARG A 99 -18.39 3.32 5.99
N GLN A 100 -19.65 2.88 5.81
CA GLN A 100 -20.60 2.79 6.90
C GLN A 100 -20.11 1.82 7.98
N ARG A 101 -19.62 0.63 7.59
CA ARG A 101 -19.13 -0.36 8.56
C ARG A 101 -17.96 0.14 9.40
N TRP A 102 -16.99 0.84 8.83
CA TRP A 102 -15.89 1.41 9.60
C TRP A 102 -16.33 2.58 10.48
N GLN A 103 -17.33 3.34 10.04
CA GLN A 103 -17.94 4.35 10.89
C GLN A 103 -18.64 3.72 12.11
N ASP A 104 -19.39 2.64 11.92
CA ASP A 104 -20.11 1.93 13.00
C ASP A 104 -19.14 1.21 13.94
N LEU A 105 -18.10 0.57 13.42
CA LEU A 105 -17.17 -0.26 14.22
C LEU A 105 -16.12 0.57 14.96
N PHE A 106 -15.66 1.67 14.39
CA PHE A 106 -14.49 2.39 14.88
C PHE A 106 -14.71 3.90 15.02
N GLY A 107 -15.91 4.41 14.74
CA GLY A 107 -16.16 5.84 14.68
C GLY A 107 -15.32 6.53 13.60
N ALA A 108 -14.96 5.83 12.52
CA ALA A 108 -14.10 6.37 11.48
C ALA A 108 -14.74 7.61 10.85
N THR A 109 -13.99 8.71 10.78
CA THR A 109 -14.37 9.92 10.05
C THR A 109 -13.70 9.95 8.69
N PHE A 110 -14.33 10.63 7.73
CA PHE A 110 -13.82 10.78 6.37
C PHE A 110 -13.64 12.26 6.03
N ASP A 111 -13.28 13.05 7.05
CA ASP A 111 -13.04 14.49 6.93
C ASP A 111 -11.65 14.80 6.40
N VAL A 112 -10.68 13.92 6.66
CA VAL A 112 -9.31 14.01 6.11
C VAL A 112 -9.08 12.85 5.16
N LEU A 113 -8.71 13.15 3.93
CA LEU A 113 -8.47 12.18 2.87
C LEU A 113 -7.03 12.27 2.38
N LEU A 114 -6.32 11.16 2.45
CA LEU A 114 -4.98 11.01 1.92
C LEU A 114 -5.07 10.45 0.50
N TYR A 115 -4.52 11.16 -0.48
CA TYR A 115 -4.55 10.76 -1.88
C TYR A 115 -3.14 10.60 -2.44
N ASP A 116 -2.88 9.46 -3.06
CA ASP A 116 -1.62 9.20 -3.75
C ASP A 116 -1.81 8.14 -4.85
N LEU A 117 -0.80 7.98 -5.70
CA LEU A 117 -0.76 7.05 -6.81
C LEU A 117 0.42 6.09 -6.69
N THR A 118 0.18 4.86 -7.14
CA THR A 118 1.25 3.88 -7.35
C THR A 118 1.10 3.22 -8.71
N SER A 119 2.05 2.39 -9.11
CA SER A 119 1.95 1.57 -10.33
C SER A 119 2.20 0.12 -10.02
N THR A 120 1.62 -0.78 -10.82
CA THR A 120 1.98 -2.20 -10.83
C THR A 120 2.30 -2.60 -12.27
N TYR A 121 3.41 -3.33 -12.45
CA TYR A 121 3.90 -3.73 -13.77
C TYR A 121 3.51 -5.16 -14.11
N PHE A 122 3.59 -5.49 -15.39
CA PHE A 122 3.33 -6.81 -15.96
C PHE A 122 4.56 -7.26 -16.75
N GLU A 123 5.00 -8.48 -16.51
CA GLU A 123 6.10 -9.12 -17.26
C GLU A 123 5.50 -9.83 -18.50
N SER A 124 4.85 -9.05 -19.35
CA SER A 124 4.22 -9.50 -20.60
C SER A 124 4.44 -8.44 -21.67
N ASP A 125 4.27 -8.83 -22.92
CA ASP A 125 4.26 -7.89 -24.02
C ASP A 125 3.11 -6.88 -23.89
N PRO A 126 3.25 -5.69 -24.48
CA PRO A 126 2.17 -4.72 -24.57
C PRO A 126 0.96 -5.32 -25.28
N PRO A 127 -0.26 -5.11 -24.81
CA PRO A 127 -1.46 -5.54 -25.51
C PRO A 127 -1.65 -4.72 -26.80
N ASP A 128 -2.16 -5.37 -27.85
CA ASP A 128 -2.47 -4.73 -29.13
C ASP A 128 -3.69 -3.81 -29.03
N ASP A 129 -4.59 -4.07 -28.08
CA ASP A 129 -5.82 -3.29 -27.88
C ASP A 129 -5.50 -1.91 -27.31
N GLU A 130 -5.82 -0.85 -28.06
CA GLU A 130 -5.65 0.54 -27.62
C GLU A 130 -6.52 0.92 -26.43
N SER A 131 -7.59 0.20 -26.14
CA SER A 131 -8.44 0.41 -24.96
C SER A 131 -7.86 -0.18 -23.68
N ASP A 132 -6.90 -1.09 -23.76
CA ASP A 132 -6.25 -1.72 -22.59
C ASP A 132 -5.47 -0.68 -21.79
N LYS A 133 -5.56 -0.76 -20.48
CA LYS A 133 -4.89 0.17 -19.54
C LYS A 133 -3.41 -0.16 -19.33
N ARG A 134 -2.94 -1.33 -19.73
CA ARG A 134 -1.52 -1.71 -19.64
C ARG A 134 -0.70 -0.94 -20.67
N ARG A 135 0.07 0.03 -20.21
CA ARG A 135 0.88 0.94 -21.02
C ARG A 135 2.27 1.12 -20.42
N HIS A 136 3.27 1.39 -21.26
CA HIS A 136 4.54 1.88 -20.78
C HIS A 136 4.37 3.29 -20.18
N GLY A 137 5.04 3.56 -19.05
CA GLY A 137 4.94 4.85 -18.38
C GLY A 137 6.03 5.02 -17.32
N TYR A 138 5.90 6.04 -16.49
CA TYR A 138 6.82 6.25 -15.38
C TYR A 138 6.66 5.16 -14.32
N SER A 139 7.63 4.25 -14.29
CA SER A 139 7.61 3.13 -13.34
C SER A 139 8.17 3.53 -11.97
N ARG A 140 7.33 3.52 -10.94
CA ARG A 140 7.74 3.70 -9.55
C ARG A 140 8.53 2.51 -9.02
N ASP A 141 8.39 1.36 -9.66
CA ASP A 141 9.08 0.10 -9.33
C ASP A 141 10.41 -0.05 -10.10
N LYS A 142 10.81 0.96 -10.90
CA LYS A 142 12.03 0.97 -11.75
C LYS A 142 12.05 -0.13 -12.82
N ARG A 143 10.89 -0.58 -13.25
CA ARG A 143 10.68 -1.52 -14.36
C ARG A 143 10.10 -0.77 -15.56
N SER A 144 10.91 0.13 -16.14
CA SER A 144 10.55 0.88 -17.35
C SER A 144 10.49 0.01 -18.61
N ASP A 145 11.03 -1.18 -18.52
CA ASP A 145 11.00 -2.25 -19.52
C ASP A 145 9.63 -2.93 -19.63
N CYS A 146 8.77 -2.81 -18.61
CA CYS A 146 7.47 -3.46 -18.53
C CYS A 146 6.31 -2.49 -18.73
N VAL A 147 5.20 -2.98 -19.28
CA VAL A 147 3.92 -2.28 -19.22
C VAL A 147 3.38 -2.29 -17.80
N GLN A 148 2.56 -1.32 -17.46
CA GLN A 148 2.02 -1.12 -16.12
C GLN A 148 0.60 -0.56 -16.16
N VAL A 149 -0.09 -0.61 -15.02
CA VAL A 149 -1.26 0.22 -14.73
C VAL A 149 -0.93 1.12 -13.54
N VAL A 150 -1.59 2.28 -13.47
CA VAL A 150 -1.50 3.18 -12.33
C VAL A 150 -2.70 2.92 -11.42
N ILE A 151 -2.47 2.84 -10.11
CA ILE A 151 -3.50 2.69 -9.09
C ILE A 151 -3.52 3.97 -8.26
N ALA A 152 -4.62 4.68 -8.33
CA ALA A 152 -4.90 5.82 -7.49
C ALA A 152 -5.73 5.35 -6.28
N LEU A 153 -5.38 5.79 -5.08
CA LEU A 153 -5.99 5.35 -3.83
C LEU A 153 -6.29 6.55 -2.94
N ILE A 154 -7.44 6.48 -2.27
CA ILE A 154 -7.84 7.41 -1.22
C ILE A 154 -8.03 6.62 0.07
N VAL A 155 -7.36 7.03 1.15
CA VAL A 155 -7.51 6.44 2.48
C VAL A 155 -7.70 7.53 3.54
N THR A 156 -8.26 7.15 4.69
CA THR A 156 -8.27 8.01 5.89
C THR A 156 -6.90 7.99 6.59
N PRO A 157 -6.67 8.86 7.58
CA PRO A 157 -5.49 8.81 8.45
C PRO A 157 -5.29 7.50 9.21
N GLU A 158 -6.35 6.73 9.41
CA GLU A 158 -6.31 5.40 10.02
C GLU A 158 -5.94 4.31 9.00
N GLY A 159 -6.01 4.65 7.69
CA GLY A 159 -5.73 3.78 6.56
C GLY A 159 -6.97 3.10 5.99
N PHE A 160 -8.19 3.48 6.40
CA PHE A 160 -9.41 2.95 5.81
C PHE A 160 -9.56 3.47 4.38
N PRO A 161 -9.68 2.59 3.38
CA PRO A 161 -9.80 3.01 2.00
C PRO A 161 -11.23 3.50 1.69
N LEU A 162 -11.32 4.67 1.07
CA LEU A 162 -12.59 5.24 0.62
C LEU A 162 -12.88 4.93 -0.85
N ALA A 163 -11.84 4.93 -1.67
CA ALA A 163 -11.95 4.65 -3.11
C ALA A 163 -10.58 4.30 -3.70
N TYR A 164 -10.57 3.53 -4.78
CA TYR A 164 -9.42 3.39 -5.67
C TYR A 164 -9.85 3.35 -7.13
N GLU A 165 -8.92 3.66 -8.03
CA GLU A 165 -9.11 3.52 -9.49
C GLU A 165 -7.88 2.90 -10.13
N VAL A 166 -8.13 2.10 -11.16
CA VAL A 166 -7.10 1.59 -12.06
C VAL A 166 -7.10 2.44 -13.31
N LEU A 167 -5.98 3.10 -13.56
CA LEU A 167 -5.78 4.05 -14.65
C LEU A 167 -4.76 3.52 -15.64
N PRO A 168 -4.76 4.00 -16.89
CA PRO A 168 -3.73 3.63 -17.87
C PRO A 168 -2.32 3.87 -17.34
N GLY A 169 -1.38 2.97 -17.69
CA GLY A 169 -0.02 2.98 -17.18
C GLY A 169 0.81 4.21 -17.52
N ASN A 170 0.42 4.95 -18.56
CA ASN A 170 1.02 6.23 -18.97
C ASN A 170 0.33 7.47 -18.36
N THR A 171 -0.62 7.28 -17.43
CA THR A 171 -1.30 8.39 -16.78
C THR A 171 -0.33 9.24 -15.98
N ALA A 172 -0.34 10.55 -16.20
CA ALA A 172 0.45 11.51 -15.45
C ALA A 172 -0.25 11.85 -14.11
N ASP A 173 0.51 11.89 -13.02
CA ASP A 173 -0.04 12.11 -11.67
C ASP A 173 -0.90 13.37 -11.57
N ASN A 174 -0.48 14.44 -12.22
CA ASN A 174 -1.13 15.74 -12.19
C ASN A 174 -2.46 15.84 -12.96
N THR A 175 -2.85 14.80 -13.70
CA THR A 175 -4.11 14.79 -14.47
C THR A 175 -5.25 14.08 -13.73
N THR A 176 -4.96 13.37 -12.64
CA THR A 176 -5.89 12.44 -12.01
C THR A 176 -6.81 13.07 -10.97
N LEU A 177 -6.34 14.09 -10.26
CA LEU A 177 -7.01 14.64 -9.08
C LEU A 177 -8.41 15.16 -9.37
N ARG A 178 -8.59 15.90 -10.48
CA ARG A 178 -9.90 16.50 -10.84
C ARG A 178 -11.00 15.43 -10.97
N GLY A 179 -10.71 14.34 -11.67
CA GLY A 179 -11.65 13.24 -11.85
C GLY A 179 -12.02 12.57 -10.51
N PHE A 180 -11.04 12.44 -9.61
CA PHE A 180 -11.28 11.89 -8.27
C PHE A 180 -12.11 12.81 -7.38
N LEU A 181 -11.84 14.11 -7.36
CA LEU A 181 -12.66 15.09 -6.64
C LEU A 181 -14.12 14.97 -7.06
N GLN A 182 -14.38 15.02 -8.36
CA GLN A 182 -15.73 14.90 -8.91
C GLN A 182 -16.40 13.58 -8.55
N LYS A 183 -15.65 12.47 -8.61
CA LYS A 183 -16.17 11.14 -8.26
C LYS A 183 -16.56 11.07 -6.78
N ILE A 184 -15.71 11.54 -5.87
CA ILE A 184 -15.99 11.54 -4.42
C ILE A 184 -17.19 12.43 -4.10
N GLU A 185 -17.31 13.60 -4.73
CA GLU A 185 -18.47 14.48 -4.57
C GLU A 185 -19.76 13.84 -5.10
N THR A 186 -19.69 13.16 -6.25
CA THR A 186 -20.84 12.47 -6.82
C THR A 186 -21.29 11.29 -5.95
N GLN A 187 -20.34 10.53 -5.41
CA GLN A 187 -20.64 9.32 -4.66
C GLN A 187 -21.02 9.58 -3.20
N TYR A 188 -20.41 10.57 -2.55
CA TYR A 188 -20.53 10.82 -1.11
C TYR A 188 -21.05 12.22 -0.76
N GLY A 189 -21.45 12.98 -1.76
CA GLY A 189 -21.90 14.36 -1.61
C GLY A 189 -20.76 15.36 -1.37
N LYS A 190 -21.09 16.64 -1.52
CA LYS A 190 -20.20 17.73 -1.16
C LYS A 190 -20.08 17.78 0.36
N ALA A 191 -18.88 17.78 0.88
CA ALA A 191 -18.59 17.93 2.29
C ALA A 191 -17.26 18.69 2.46
N GLN A 192 -17.10 19.35 3.59
CA GLN A 192 -15.82 19.98 3.95
C GLN A 192 -14.80 18.88 4.28
N ARG A 193 -14.03 18.48 3.28
CA ARG A 193 -12.95 17.50 3.41
C ARG A 193 -11.61 18.15 3.18
N ILE A 194 -10.61 17.69 3.96
CA ILE A 194 -9.22 18.11 3.80
C ILE A 194 -8.49 17.07 2.96
N TRP A 195 -8.02 17.48 1.79
CA TRP A 195 -7.24 16.61 0.90
C TRP A 195 -5.76 16.77 1.17
N VAL A 196 -5.12 15.71 1.63
CA VAL A 196 -3.68 15.67 1.87
C VAL A 196 -3.00 14.89 0.76
N MET A 197 -2.04 15.51 0.09
CA MET A 197 -1.42 14.97 -1.13
C MET A 197 0.10 15.22 -1.14
N ASP A 198 0.85 14.34 -1.80
CA ASP A 198 2.27 14.61 -2.05
C ASP A 198 2.45 15.62 -3.19
N ARG A 199 3.66 16.15 -3.25
CA ARG A 199 4.08 17.09 -4.29
C ARG A 199 3.98 16.44 -5.68
N GLY A 200 3.51 17.20 -6.64
CA GLY A 200 3.44 16.78 -8.04
C GLY A 200 2.11 16.18 -8.45
N ILE A 201 1.21 15.90 -7.50
CA ILE A 201 -0.15 15.45 -7.81
C ILE A 201 -1.01 16.62 -8.28
N PRO A 202 -1.21 17.73 -7.53
CA PRO A 202 -2.02 18.84 -8.00
C PRO A 202 -1.18 19.83 -8.83
N THR A 203 -1.79 20.36 -9.88
CA THR A 203 -1.31 21.54 -10.57
C THR A 203 -1.77 22.81 -9.86
N ASP A 204 -1.13 23.96 -10.14
CA ASP A 204 -1.56 25.26 -9.60
C ASP A 204 -3.01 25.60 -10.03
N GLU A 205 -3.42 25.19 -11.23
CA GLU A 205 -4.79 25.39 -11.76
C GLU A 205 -5.81 24.55 -10.98
N VAL A 206 -5.52 23.29 -10.69
CA VAL A 206 -6.42 22.43 -9.89
C VAL A 206 -6.57 22.97 -8.47
N LEU A 207 -5.48 23.44 -7.84
CA LEU A 207 -5.56 24.05 -6.52
C LEU A 207 -6.34 25.38 -6.54
N ALA A 208 -6.22 26.17 -7.61
CA ALA A 208 -7.05 27.36 -7.78
C ALA A 208 -8.54 27.01 -7.90
N GLN A 209 -8.88 25.97 -8.67
CA GLN A 209 -10.25 25.47 -8.77
C GLN A 209 -10.79 24.95 -7.42
N MET A 210 -9.98 24.25 -6.64
CA MET A 210 -10.36 23.82 -5.29
C MET A 210 -10.70 24.99 -4.37
N ARG A 211 -9.94 26.08 -4.44
CA ARG A 211 -10.23 27.31 -3.67
C ARG A 211 -11.49 28.03 -4.12
N GLN A 212 -11.78 27.98 -5.44
CA GLN A 212 -12.91 28.68 -6.07
C GLN A 212 -14.20 27.85 -6.07
N SER A 213 -14.14 26.56 -5.70
CA SER A 213 -15.33 25.73 -5.62
C SER A 213 -16.28 26.20 -4.51
N ASP A 214 -17.56 25.85 -4.62
CA ASP A 214 -18.60 26.17 -3.63
C ASP A 214 -19.20 24.87 -3.05
N PRO A 215 -18.96 24.54 -1.76
CA PRO A 215 -18.01 25.18 -0.85
C PRO A 215 -16.53 24.98 -1.26
N PRO A 216 -15.58 25.83 -0.81
CA PRO A 216 -14.17 25.67 -1.10
C PRO A 216 -13.64 24.32 -0.59
N ILE A 217 -12.86 23.62 -1.43
CA ILE A 217 -12.25 22.35 -1.07
C ILE A 217 -10.94 22.60 -0.34
N SER A 218 -10.82 22.11 0.88
CA SER A 218 -9.63 22.25 1.71
C SER A 218 -8.53 21.28 1.28
N TYR A 219 -7.28 21.75 1.29
CA TYR A 219 -6.13 20.92 0.94
C TYR A 219 -4.88 21.23 1.75
N LEU A 220 -3.98 20.24 1.83
CA LEU A 220 -2.61 20.36 2.31
C LEU A 220 -1.69 19.55 1.38
N VAL A 221 -0.72 20.20 0.76
CA VAL A 221 0.08 19.62 -0.33
C VAL A 221 1.56 19.85 -0.14
N GLY A 222 2.38 18.85 -0.42
CA GLY A 222 3.82 19.01 -0.54
C GLY A 222 4.19 19.95 -1.69
N THR A 223 5.20 20.78 -1.48
CA THR A 223 5.63 21.77 -2.47
C THR A 223 6.99 21.39 -3.06
N PRO A 224 7.21 21.55 -4.39
CA PRO A 224 8.50 21.32 -5.00
C PRO A 224 9.62 22.18 -4.37
N LYS A 225 10.81 21.59 -4.20
CA LYS A 225 11.96 22.28 -3.56
C LYS A 225 12.37 23.59 -4.22
N GLY A 226 12.06 23.80 -5.52
CA GLY A 226 12.33 25.04 -6.23
C GLY A 226 11.56 26.24 -5.69
N ARG A 227 10.33 26.04 -5.22
CA ARG A 227 9.48 27.10 -4.66
C ARG A 227 10.03 27.65 -3.33
N LEU A 228 10.65 26.76 -2.52
CA LEU A 228 11.32 27.17 -1.27
C LEU A 228 12.38 28.26 -1.53
N THR A 229 13.08 28.20 -2.67
CA THR A 229 14.10 29.20 -3.01
C THR A 229 13.51 30.59 -3.17
N LYS A 230 12.32 30.71 -3.75
CA LYS A 230 11.62 31.97 -3.96
C LYS A 230 11.10 32.58 -2.65
N LEU A 231 10.71 31.73 -1.70
CA LEU A 231 10.11 32.12 -0.41
C LEU A 231 11.14 32.24 0.73
N GLU A 232 12.41 31.88 0.48
CA GLU A 232 13.44 31.73 1.54
C GLU A 232 13.61 33.02 2.34
N GLN A 233 13.67 34.19 1.69
CA GLN A 233 13.85 35.47 2.37
C GLN A 233 12.67 35.86 3.27
N ALA A 234 11.44 35.65 2.78
CA ALA A 234 10.22 35.93 3.56
C ALA A 234 10.12 34.95 4.77
N LEU A 235 10.44 33.69 4.57
CA LEU A 235 10.44 32.66 5.61
C LEU A 235 11.54 32.88 6.67
N LEU A 236 12.69 33.53 6.33
CA LEU A 236 13.73 33.84 7.30
C LEU A 236 13.25 34.81 8.39
N LYS A 237 12.36 35.71 8.06
CA LYS A 237 11.80 36.73 8.98
C LYS A 237 10.74 36.17 9.93
N ARG A 238 10.21 34.97 9.69
CA ARG A 238 9.17 34.37 10.51
C ARG A 238 9.76 33.56 11.67
N PRO A 239 9.12 33.56 12.86
CA PRO A 239 9.55 32.76 13.99
C PRO A 239 9.34 31.26 13.73
N TRP A 240 10.11 30.42 14.41
CA TRP A 240 9.87 28.99 14.51
C TRP A 240 8.93 28.72 15.68
N HIS A 241 7.94 27.85 15.46
CA HIS A 241 7.06 27.30 16.49
C HIS A 241 7.39 25.82 16.63
N GLU A 242 7.75 25.38 17.82
CA GLU A 242 7.93 23.97 18.11
C GLU A 242 6.54 23.32 18.20
N VAL A 243 6.30 22.29 17.38
CA VAL A 243 5.01 21.60 17.32
C VAL A 243 5.04 20.24 18.01
N ARG A 244 6.25 19.68 18.13
CA ARG A 244 6.59 18.52 18.96
C ARG A 244 8.12 18.43 19.07
N ASP A 245 8.62 17.56 19.96
CA ASP A 245 10.08 17.38 20.10
C ASP A 245 10.75 17.08 18.74
N GLY A 246 11.75 17.90 18.42
CA GLY A 246 12.53 17.81 17.19
C GLY A 246 11.83 18.25 15.91
N ILE A 247 10.64 18.82 15.98
CA ILE A 247 9.91 19.36 14.83
C ILE A 247 9.52 20.82 15.09
N ASP A 248 10.00 21.71 14.23
CA ASP A 248 9.67 23.11 14.23
C ASP A 248 8.95 23.50 12.93
N VAL A 249 8.01 24.43 13.00
CA VAL A 249 7.22 24.93 11.87
C VAL A 249 7.26 26.44 11.80
N LYS A 250 7.31 27.00 10.61
CA LYS A 250 7.06 28.42 10.31
C LYS A 250 5.87 28.55 9.40
N LEU A 251 5.04 29.55 9.65
CA LEU A 251 3.92 29.89 8.80
C LEU A 251 4.24 31.16 8.01
N LEU A 252 3.93 31.14 6.72
CA LEU A 252 4.02 32.29 5.83
C LEU A 252 2.69 32.44 5.07
N PRO A 253 1.79 33.32 5.52
CA PRO A 253 0.59 33.65 4.76
C PRO A 253 0.97 34.33 3.42
N ASP A 254 0.26 33.97 2.38
CA ASP A 254 0.29 34.55 1.06
C ASP A 254 -1.16 34.88 0.67
N GLU A 255 -1.40 35.61 -0.41
CA GLU A 255 -2.72 36.17 -0.75
C GLU A 255 -3.86 35.14 -0.73
N GLN A 256 -3.63 33.95 -1.20
CA GLN A 256 -4.66 32.88 -1.31
C GLN A 256 -4.24 31.55 -0.68
N GLU A 257 -3.07 31.47 -0.07
CA GLU A 257 -2.52 30.24 0.49
C GLU A 257 -1.67 30.54 1.74
N LEU A 258 -1.55 29.52 2.55
CA LEU A 258 -0.63 29.49 3.69
C LEU A 258 0.51 28.54 3.37
N TYR A 259 1.75 29.03 3.37
CA TYR A 259 2.94 28.19 3.29
C TYR A 259 3.37 27.74 4.68
N VAL A 260 3.62 26.44 4.82
CA VAL A 260 4.07 25.81 6.06
C VAL A 260 5.45 25.23 5.83
N LEU A 261 6.48 25.84 6.44
CA LEU A 261 7.84 25.33 6.40
C LEU A 261 8.11 24.51 7.67
N ALA A 262 8.18 23.22 7.55
CA ALA A 262 8.56 22.32 8.63
C ALA A 262 10.05 21.98 8.60
N ARG A 263 10.65 21.80 9.79
CA ARG A 263 12.03 21.36 10.00
C ARG A 263 12.05 20.18 10.96
N SER A 264 12.63 19.07 10.56
CA SER A 264 12.79 17.85 11.38
C SER A 264 14.26 17.60 11.70
N ARG A 265 14.62 17.51 12.99
CA ARG A 265 15.99 17.21 13.47
C ARG A 265 16.45 15.83 12.97
N ALA A 266 15.64 14.79 13.14
CA ALA A 266 15.97 13.44 12.67
C ALA A 266 16.23 13.39 11.15
N ARG A 267 15.46 14.16 10.37
CA ARG A 267 15.67 14.25 8.92
C ARG A 267 16.93 15.02 8.55
N ILE A 268 17.25 16.09 9.28
CA ILE A 268 18.52 16.81 9.12
C ILE A 268 19.69 15.85 9.30
N ASP A 269 19.71 15.07 10.37
CA ASP A 269 20.79 14.13 10.67
C ASP A 269 20.91 13.03 9.61
N LYS A 270 19.78 12.48 9.17
CA LYS A 270 19.73 11.50 8.07
C LYS A 270 20.27 12.09 6.76
N GLU A 271 19.79 13.25 6.34
CA GLU A 271 20.21 13.90 5.09
C GLU A 271 21.68 14.33 5.14
N ARG A 272 22.15 14.81 6.30
CA ARG A 272 23.56 15.12 6.59
C ARG A 272 24.44 13.88 6.45
N ALA A 273 24.08 12.79 7.09
CA ALA A 273 24.81 11.52 7.02
C ALA A 273 24.88 10.98 5.57
N MET A 274 23.77 11.03 4.85
CA MET A 274 23.72 10.64 3.44
C MET A 274 24.62 11.50 2.55
N ARG A 275 24.59 12.82 2.75
CA ARG A 275 25.47 13.77 2.02
C ARG A 275 26.92 13.52 2.33
N GLN A 276 27.29 13.39 3.61
CA GLN A 276 28.67 13.12 4.04
C GLN A 276 29.20 11.83 3.41
N ARG A 277 28.41 10.74 3.43
CA ARG A 277 28.81 9.46 2.83
C ARG A 277 29.08 9.58 1.33
N LYS A 278 28.16 10.26 0.60
CA LYS A 278 28.35 10.47 -0.85
C LYS A 278 29.52 11.39 -1.17
N LEU A 279 29.73 12.44 -0.34
CA LEU A 279 30.84 13.37 -0.52
C LEU A 279 32.18 12.68 -0.22
N LYS A 280 32.25 11.89 0.86
CA LYS A 280 33.44 11.10 1.20
C LYS A 280 33.81 10.12 0.08
N TRP A 281 32.81 9.40 -0.45
CA TRP A 281 33.03 8.50 -1.59
C TRP A 281 33.53 9.25 -2.81
N LEU A 282 32.89 10.36 -3.19
CA LEU A 282 33.32 11.17 -4.34
C LEU A 282 34.74 11.69 -4.16
N TRP A 283 35.05 12.20 -2.97
CA TRP A 283 36.39 12.73 -2.65
C TRP A 283 37.48 11.67 -2.77
N SER A 284 37.25 10.48 -2.22
CA SER A 284 38.15 9.33 -2.38
C SER A 284 38.36 8.96 -3.85
N ARG A 285 37.26 8.95 -4.63
CA ARG A 285 37.31 8.62 -6.06
C ARG A 285 38.06 9.68 -6.87
N LEU A 286 37.85 10.95 -6.60
CA LEU A 286 38.58 12.04 -7.27
C LEU A 286 40.09 11.99 -6.92
N LYS A 287 40.41 11.72 -5.67
CA LYS A 287 41.83 11.53 -5.22
C LYS A 287 42.47 10.34 -5.96
N GLU A 288 41.79 9.23 -6.07
CA GLU A 288 42.26 8.06 -6.81
C GLU A 288 42.50 8.41 -8.29
N LEU A 289 41.54 9.05 -8.94
CA LEU A 289 41.64 9.44 -10.35
C LEU A 289 42.80 10.44 -10.59
N SER A 290 43.10 11.31 -9.65
CA SER A 290 44.24 12.26 -9.78
C SER A 290 45.61 11.60 -9.69
N THR A 291 45.72 10.37 -9.18
CA THR A 291 46.97 9.61 -9.07
C THR A 291 47.12 8.54 -10.17
N MET A 292 46.06 8.25 -10.92
CA MET A 292 46.09 7.24 -12.00
C MET A 292 46.75 7.80 -13.29
N ARG A 293 47.50 6.97 -13.96
CA ARG A 293 47.99 7.29 -15.31
C ARG A 293 46.94 6.91 -16.31
N LEU A 294 46.20 7.90 -16.78
CA LEU A 294 45.07 7.73 -17.72
C LEU A 294 45.29 8.56 -18.96
N THR A 295 44.70 8.13 -20.09
CA THR A 295 44.46 9.02 -21.20
C THR A 295 43.37 10.04 -20.86
N ARG A 296 43.31 11.13 -21.63
CA ARG A 296 42.27 12.17 -21.41
C ARG A 296 40.86 11.59 -21.58
N GLU A 297 40.66 10.72 -22.54
CA GLU A 297 39.35 10.08 -22.80
C GLU A 297 38.94 9.18 -21.63
N GLU A 298 39.86 8.34 -21.14
CA GLU A 298 39.61 7.48 -19.97
C GLU A 298 39.28 8.31 -18.72
N LEU A 299 39.99 9.43 -18.50
CA LEU A 299 39.71 10.34 -17.40
C LEU A 299 38.31 10.91 -17.49
N LEU A 300 37.90 11.40 -18.67
CA LEU A 300 36.57 11.95 -18.89
C LEU A 300 35.46 10.91 -18.65
N MET A 301 35.65 9.67 -19.16
CA MET A 301 34.70 8.57 -18.94
C MET A 301 34.57 8.23 -17.42
N LYS A 302 35.70 8.13 -16.71
CA LYS A 302 35.72 7.83 -15.26
C LYS A 302 35.11 8.97 -14.42
N LEU A 303 35.36 10.23 -14.78
CA LEU A 303 34.71 11.39 -14.15
C LEU A 303 33.20 11.39 -14.45
N GLY A 304 32.79 11.07 -15.65
CA GLY A 304 31.36 10.90 -16.02
C GLY A 304 30.66 9.83 -15.17
N ALA A 305 31.31 8.66 -15.02
CA ALA A 305 30.81 7.59 -14.15
C ALA A 305 30.73 8.02 -12.69
N ALA A 306 31.72 8.74 -12.16
CA ALA A 306 31.72 9.28 -10.81
C ALA A 306 30.58 10.31 -10.61
N ARG A 307 30.35 11.18 -11.60
CA ARG A 307 29.23 12.13 -11.63
C ARG A 307 27.88 11.44 -11.54
N THR A 308 27.70 10.39 -12.34
CA THR A 308 26.44 9.60 -12.36
C THR A 308 26.18 8.94 -10.99
N LYS A 309 27.20 8.29 -10.42
CA LYS A 309 27.10 7.57 -9.13
C LYS A 309 26.89 8.51 -7.92
N ALA A 310 27.46 9.71 -7.94
CA ALA A 310 27.39 10.66 -6.83
C ALA A 310 26.84 12.04 -7.23
N ARG A 311 25.81 12.08 -8.10
CA ARG A 311 25.28 13.31 -8.72
C ARG A 311 25.01 14.45 -7.73
N ALA A 312 24.49 14.14 -6.53
CA ALA A 312 24.21 15.13 -5.50
C ALA A 312 25.48 15.72 -4.87
N ALA A 313 26.52 14.89 -4.63
CA ALA A 313 27.81 15.33 -4.10
C ALA A 313 28.63 16.06 -5.18
N TRP A 314 28.55 15.63 -6.43
CA TRP A 314 29.22 16.29 -7.56
C TRP A 314 28.91 17.79 -7.65
N ARG A 315 27.64 18.16 -7.41
CA ARG A 315 27.21 19.56 -7.42
C ARG A 315 27.82 20.43 -6.33
N LEU A 316 28.46 19.80 -5.33
CA LEU A 316 29.12 20.48 -4.21
C LEU A 316 30.63 20.64 -4.41
N VAL A 317 31.17 20.11 -5.50
CA VAL A 317 32.58 20.16 -5.82
C VAL A 317 32.74 20.90 -7.15
N ASP A 318 33.60 21.89 -7.17
CA ASP A 318 34.05 22.52 -8.41
C ASP A 318 35.18 21.66 -8.97
N ILE A 319 35.07 21.26 -10.23
CA ILE A 319 36.00 20.40 -10.93
C ILE A 319 36.40 21.10 -12.22
N GLU A 320 37.65 21.40 -12.35
CA GLU A 320 38.26 22.01 -13.54
C GLU A 320 39.14 20.99 -14.25
N ILE A 321 38.83 20.70 -15.51
CA ILE A 321 39.51 19.68 -16.30
C ILE A 321 40.39 20.43 -17.31
N ASP A 322 41.67 20.05 -17.38
CA ASP A 322 42.60 20.62 -18.36
C ASP A 322 42.12 20.28 -19.78
N PRO A 323 42.08 21.29 -20.67
CA PRO A 323 41.61 21.06 -22.04
C PRO A 323 42.55 20.22 -22.89
N GLN A 324 43.84 20.12 -22.55
CA GLN A 324 44.86 19.50 -23.37
C GLN A 324 45.44 18.21 -22.80
N ILE A 325 45.53 18.11 -21.49
CA ILE A 325 46.18 16.97 -20.82
C ILE A 325 45.18 16.22 -19.90
N ALA A 326 45.57 14.99 -19.52
CA ALA A 326 44.75 14.16 -18.62
C ALA A 326 44.95 14.61 -17.13
N ALA A 327 44.67 15.88 -16.84
CA ALA A 327 44.76 16.46 -15.49
C ALA A 327 43.47 17.21 -15.14
N PHE A 328 43.18 17.27 -13.84
CA PHE A 328 42.05 18.04 -13.32
C PHE A 328 42.32 18.50 -11.90
N SER A 329 41.73 19.60 -11.52
CA SER A 329 41.67 20.08 -10.16
C SER A 329 40.28 19.95 -9.57
N TYR A 330 40.16 19.87 -8.26
CA TYR A 330 38.84 19.80 -7.61
C TYR A 330 38.90 20.49 -6.23
N ALA A 331 37.82 21.22 -5.92
CA ALA A 331 37.68 21.92 -4.65
C ALA A 331 36.23 21.85 -4.15
N LEU A 332 36.06 21.84 -2.82
CA LEU A 332 34.76 21.90 -2.21
C LEU A 332 34.16 23.28 -2.32
N ASN A 333 33.01 23.41 -2.99
CA ASN A 333 32.27 24.68 -3.06
C ASN A 333 31.54 24.92 -1.74
N ARG A 334 32.13 25.77 -0.87
CA ARG A 334 31.63 26.03 0.47
C ARG A 334 30.28 26.75 0.45
N ASP A 335 30.00 27.61 -0.54
CA ASP A 335 28.75 28.33 -0.62
C ASP A 335 27.58 27.45 -1.07
N ARG A 336 27.81 26.55 -2.03
CA ARG A 336 26.82 25.53 -2.39
C ARG A 336 26.55 24.59 -1.22
N LEU A 337 27.59 24.21 -0.47
CA LEU A 337 27.45 23.38 0.71
C LEU A 337 26.63 24.07 1.81
N ARG A 338 26.87 25.37 2.07
CA ARG A 338 26.08 26.17 3.04
C ARG A 338 24.60 26.23 2.62
N LYS A 339 24.30 26.46 1.33
CA LYS A 339 22.93 26.47 0.80
C LYS A 339 22.24 25.10 1.00
N VAL A 340 22.94 24.00 0.72
CA VAL A 340 22.38 22.65 0.91
C VAL A 340 22.12 22.38 2.39
N ARG A 341 23.06 22.69 3.29
CA ARG A 341 22.89 22.52 4.75
C ARG A 341 21.69 23.28 5.31
N ARG A 342 21.43 24.49 4.80
CA ARG A 342 20.25 25.28 5.23
C ARG A 342 18.93 24.61 4.86
N ARG A 343 18.92 23.77 3.82
CA ARG A 343 17.70 23.11 3.29
C ARG A 343 17.53 21.69 3.76
N GLU A 344 18.51 21.12 4.46
CA GLU A 344 18.43 19.78 5.04
C GLU A 344 17.28 19.71 6.05
N GLY A 345 16.54 18.61 6.00
CA GLY A 345 15.44 18.32 6.91
C GLY A 345 14.22 19.23 6.79
N ARG A 346 14.12 20.04 5.73
CA ARG A 346 13.01 20.97 5.51
C ARG A 346 12.01 20.46 4.51
N TYR A 347 10.75 20.65 4.85
CA TYR A 347 9.58 20.41 4.01
C TYR A 347 8.82 21.71 3.84
N LEU A 348 8.45 22.02 2.61
CA LEU A 348 7.57 23.15 2.32
C LEU A 348 6.21 22.57 1.91
N LEU A 349 5.17 22.96 2.60
CA LEU A 349 3.79 22.62 2.31
C LEU A 349 3.04 23.90 1.92
N ARG A 350 1.93 23.73 1.23
CA ARG A 350 0.97 24.80 0.91
C ARG A 350 -0.44 24.32 1.20
N THR A 351 -1.29 25.22 1.69
CA THR A 351 -2.65 24.91 2.11
C THR A 351 -3.54 26.15 2.01
N ASN A 352 -4.85 25.95 1.99
CA ASN A 352 -5.85 27.01 2.18
C ASN A 352 -6.52 26.95 3.58
N LEU A 353 -5.94 26.21 4.51
CA LEU A 353 -6.40 26.04 5.89
C LEU A 353 -5.75 27.13 6.79
N TYR A 354 -6.30 28.33 6.80
CA TYR A 354 -5.71 29.45 7.54
C TYR A 354 -5.97 29.40 9.06
N GLU A 355 -7.07 28.79 9.47
CA GLU A 355 -7.52 28.77 10.88
C GLU A 355 -6.87 27.65 11.70
N HIS A 356 -6.16 26.70 11.05
CA HIS A 356 -5.55 25.57 11.73
C HIS A 356 -4.22 25.91 12.38
N GLN A 357 -4.00 25.32 13.56
CA GLN A 357 -2.74 25.45 14.28
C GLN A 357 -1.58 24.78 13.53
N PRO A 358 -0.34 25.31 13.64
CA PRO A 358 0.83 24.71 12.97
C PRO A 358 1.02 23.21 13.26
N ALA A 359 0.71 22.77 14.48
CA ALA A 359 0.81 21.38 14.90
C ALA A 359 -0.18 20.48 14.18
N GLU A 360 -1.41 20.95 13.94
CA GLU A 360 -2.43 20.19 13.21
C GLU A 360 -2.08 20.04 11.73
N LEU A 361 -1.61 21.13 11.09
CA LEU A 361 -1.16 21.08 9.70
C LEU A 361 0.00 20.11 9.50
N TRP A 362 0.94 20.10 10.44
CA TRP A 362 2.03 19.10 10.44
C TRP A 362 1.51 17.67 10.67
N LYS A 363 0.58 17.51 11.59
CA LYS A 363 -0.06 16.21 11.87
C LYS A 363 -0.77 15.65 10.63
N PHE A 364 -1.52 16.47 9.88
CA PHE A 364 -2.14 16.04 8.63
C PHE A 364 -1.11 15.58 7.61
N TYR A 365 -0.04 16.35 7.42
CA TYR A 365 0.99 16.00 6.43
C TYR A 365 1.72 14.71 6.74
N ILE A 366 2.08 14.48 8.01
CA ILE A 366 2.81 13.27 8.38
C ILE A 366 1.98 12.00 8.18
N GLN A 367 0.66 12.13 8.13
CA GLN A 367 -0.26 11.01 7.88
C GLN A 367 -0.15 10.47 6.44
N LEU A 368 0.49 11.16 5.50
CA LEU A 368 0.80 10.59 4.18
C LEU A 368 1.62 9.28 4.26
N VAL A 369 2.31 9.05 5.35
CA VAL A 369 2.94 7.75 5.65
C VAL A 369 1.94 6.59 5.62
N GLU A 370 0.66 6.84 5.97
CA GLU A 370 -0.37 5.81 5.99
C GLU A 370 -0.74 5.31 4.59
N ILE A 371 -0.80 6.20 3.59
CA ILE A 371 -1.06 5.77 2.22
C ILE A 371 0.16 5.07 1.60
N GLU A 372 1.38 5.51 1.95
CA GLU A 372 2.60 4.78 1.58
C GLU A 372 2.60 3.37 2.19
N ALA A 373 2.16 3.23 3.45
CA ALA A 373 2.01 1.93 4.13
C ALA A 373 0.93 1.07 3.46
N ALA A 374 -0.20 1.65 3.03
CA ALA A 374 -1.23 0.94 2.28
C ALA A 374 -0.68 0.36 0.97
N PHE A 375 0.06 1.15 0.19
CA PHE A 375 0.69 0.65 -1.03
C PHE A 375 1.76 -0.40 -0.77
N LYS A 376 2.57 -0.23 0.28
CA LYS A 376 3.55 -1.22 0.69
C LYS A 376 2.88 -2.55 1.05
N ASN A 377 1.77 -2.49 1.75
CA ASN A 377 1.00 -3.68 2.14
C ASN A 377 0.39 -4.38 0.91
N LEU A 378 -0.30 -3.64 0.03
CA LEU A 378 -0.85 -4.18 -1.22
C LEU A 378 0.21 -4.88 -2.09
N LYS A 379 1.39 -4.29 -2.24
CA LYS A 379 2.48 -4.83 -3.06
C LYS A 379 3.31 -5.91 -2.35
N GLY A 380 3.43 -5.85 -1.04
CA GLY A 380 4.24 -6.74 -0.20
C GLY A 380 3.41 -7.86 0.40
N ASP A 381 2.76 -7.60 1.53
CA ASP A 381 2.08 -8.63 2.32
C ASP A 381 0.92 -9.31 1.56
N LEU A 382 0.22 -8.55 0.70
CA LEU A 382 -0.89 -9.05 -0.11
C LEU A 382 -0.46 -9.47 -1.53
N GLN A 383 0.81 -9.35 -1.85
CA GLN A 383 1.40 -9.75 -3.13
C GLN A 383 0.51 -9.43 -4.35
N LEU A 384 0.17 -8.14 -4.51
CA LEU A 384 -0.58 -7.70 -5.70
C LEU A 384 0.06 -8.18 -7.01
N ARG A 385 1.36 -8.41 -7.01
CA ARG A 385 2.16 -8.94 -8.13
C ARG A 385 2.72 -10.33 -7.81
N PRO A 386 2.92 -11.18 -8.81
CA PRO A 386 2.65 -10.98 -10.25
C PRO A 386 1.15 -11.10 -10.57
N ILE A 387 0.71 -10.42 -11.66
CA ILE A 387 -0.65 -10.51 -12.21
C ILE A 387 -0.55 -11.24 -13.54
N TYR A 388 -1.22 -12.38 -13.67
CA TYR A 388 -1.16 -13.25 -14.85
C TYR A 388 -2.38 -13.13 -15.77
N HIS A 389 -3.35 -12.30 -15.42
CA HIS A 389 -4.56 -12.11 -16.22
C HIS A 389 -4.27 -11.35 -17.51
N GLN A 390 -4.94 -11.77 -18.60
CA GLN A 390 -4.73 -11.22 -19.93
C GLN A 390 -5.77 -10.17 -20.34
N THR A 391 -6.96 -10.19 -19.74
CA THR A 391 -8.00 -9.18 -19.99
C THR A 391 -7.99 -8.12 -18.91
N ILE A 392 -8.27 -6.87 -19.28
CA ILE A 392 -8.20 -5.73 -18.36
C ILE A 392 -9.24 -5.86 -17.23
N GLU A 393 -10.43 -6.40 -17.50
CA GLU A 393 -11.46 -6.63 -16.49
C GLU A 393 -10.97 -7.59 -15.41
N ARG A 394 -10.28 -8.67 -15.78
CA ARG A 394 -9.72 -9.61 -14.81
C ARG A 394 -8.50 -9.06 -14.08
N VAL A 395 -7.71 -8.21 -14.74
CA VAL A 395 -6.66 -7.45 -14.07
C VAL A 395 -7.26 -6.55 -13.00
N GLU A 396 -8.31 -5.81 -13.30
CA GLU A 396 -9.00 -4.95 -12.34
C GLU A 396 -9.68 -5.77 -11.23
N ALA A 397 -10.28 -6.92 -11.55
CA ALA A 397 -10.88 -7.81 -10.56
C ALA A 397 -9.84 -8.42 -9.61
N HIS A 398 -8.66 -8.78 -10.11
CA HIS A 398 -7.54 -9.23 -9.27
C HIS A 398 -7.10 -8.11 -8.30
N ILE A 399 -6.96 -6.87 -8.79
CA ILE A 399 -6.67 -5.72 -7.95
C ILE A 399 -7.79 -5.50 -6.93
N PHE A 400 -9.04 -5.73 -7.31
CA PHE A 400 -10.19 -5.61 -6.43
C PHE A 400 -10.17 -6.65 -5.29
N VAL A 401 -9.84 -7.91 -5.57
CA VAL A 401 -9.66 -8.94 -4.53
C VAL A 401 -8.51 -8.58 -3.58
N ALA A 402 -7.39 -8.10 -4.10
CA ALA A 402 -6.29 -7.62 -3.26
C ALA A 402 -6.71 -6.41 -2.39
N PHE A 403 -7.54 -5.53 -2.94
CA PHE A 403 -8.14 -4.42 -2.20
C PHE A 403 -9.09 -4.89 -1.09
N LEU A 404 -9.94 -5.91 -1.34
CA LEU A 404 -10.78 -6.51 -0.29
C LEU A 404 -9.94 -7.14 0.82
N ALA A 405 -8.87 -7.85 0.48
CA ALA A 405 -7.92 -8.38 1.47
C ALA A 405 -7.25 -7.25 2.27
N TYR A 406 -6.96 -6.10 1.64
CA TYR A 406 -6.49 -4.91 2.34
C TYR A 406 -7.54 -4.36 3.30
N CYS A 407 -8.83 -4.41 2.96
CA CYS A 407 -9.91 -4.00 3.88
C CYS A 407 -9.92 -4.87 5.15
N LEU A 408 -9.76 -6.19 5.03
CA LEU A 408 -9.61 -7.07 6.20
C LEU A 408 -8.34 -6.74 7.00
N HIS A 409 -7.21 -6.53 6.32
CA HIS A 409 -5.94 -6.18 6.94
C HIS A 409 -6.04 -4.88 7.77
N VAL A 410 -6.63 -3.81 7.21
CA VAL A 410 -6.73 -2.53 7.92
C VAL A 410 -7.75 -2.60 9.07
N THR A 411 -8.79 -3.41 8.95
CA THR A 411 -9.75 -3.69 10.01
C THR A 411 -9.08 -4.39 11.20
N LEU A 412 -8.28 -5.43 10.93
CA LEU A 412 -7.48 -6.08 11.98
C LEU A 412 -6.48 -5.09 12.60
N ARG A 413 -5.81 -4.25 11.81
CA ARG A 413 -4.91 -3.21 12.30
C ARG A 413 -5.63 -2.22 13.22
N ALA A 414 -6.85 -1.81 12.87
CA ALA A 414 -7.65 -0.91 13.70
C ALA A 414 -8.02 -1.54 15.05
N ARG A 415 -8.37 -2.83 15.06
CA ARG A 415 -8.62 -3.59 16.32
C ARG A 415 -7.36 -3.73 17.17
N LEU A 416 -6.21 -3.95 16.56
CA LEU A 416 -4.94 -4.11 17.28
C LEU A 416 -4.41 -2.79 17.89
N ARG A 417 -4.71 -1.65 17.27
CA ARG A 417 -4.18 -0.35 17.69
C ARG A 417 -4.37 -0.03 19.19
N PRO A 418 -5.55 -0.22 19.80
CA PRO A 418 -5.75 0.05 21.22
C PRO A 418 -5.17 -1.01 22.17
N ILE A 419 -4.98 -2.25 21.72
CA ILE A 419 -4.63 -3.39 22.58
C ILE A 419 -3.19 -3.87 22.41
N ALA A 420 -2.65 -3.76 21.22
CA ALA A 420 -1.32 -4.29 20.85
C ALA A 420 -0.69 -3.49 19.72
N SER A 421 -0.50 -2.17 19.92
CA SER A 421 -0.01 -1.24 18.89
C SER A 421 1.36 -1.61 18.26
N GLY A 422 2.13 -2.47 18.92
CA GLY A 422 3.42 -3.01 18.41
C GLY A 422 3.27 -4.20 17.46
N LEU A 423 2.09 -4.83 17.36
CA LEU A 423 1.86 -5.97 16.48
C LEU A 423 1.30 -5.51 15.13
N THR A 424 1.83 -6.10 14.07
CA THR A 424 1.27 -5.93 12.73
C THR A 424 0.20 -7.00 12.47
N PRO A 425 -0.80 -6.74 11.60
CA PRO A 425 -1.77 -7.76 11.18
C PRO A 425 -1.08 -9.03 10.66
N ARG A 426 0.00 -8.90 9.91
CA ARG A 426 0.77 -10.05 9.41
C ARG A 426 1.32 -10.90 10.56
N ALA A 427 1.92 -10.28 11.56
CA ALA A 427 2.45 -11.01 12.73
C ALA A 427 1.35 -11.75 13.51
N VAL A 428 0.14 -11.17 13.57
CA VAL A 428 -1.02 -11.85 14.19
C VAL A 428 -1.46 -13.03 13.34
N LEU A 429 -1.62 -12.86 12.03
CA LEU A 429 -1.96 -13.96 11.11
C LEU A 429 -0.94 -15.10 11.22
N ASP A 430 0.36 -14.81 11.24
CA ASP A 430 1.43 -15.81 11.38
C ASP A 430 1.33 -16.59 12.70
N LYS A 431 0.94 -15.92 13.81
CA LYS A 431 0.66 -16.61 15.09
C LYS A 431 -0.58 -17.51 14.99
N PHE A 432 -1.62 -17.08 14.26
CA PHE A 432 -2.85 -17.85 14.09
C PHE A 432 -2.70 -19.01 13.09
N VAL A 433 -1.77 -18.95 12.14
CA VAL A 433 -1.42 -20.09 11.25
C VAL A 433 -1.04 -21.33 12.07
N ALA A 434 -0.39 -21.16 13.21
CA ALA A 434 0.01 -22.27 14.09
C ALA A 434 -1.17 -22.97 14.77
N ILE A 435 -2.40 -22.42 14.75
CA ILE A 435 -3.61 -23.11 15.19
C ILE A 435 -4.09 -23.98 14.05
N GLN A 436 -3.78 -25.28 14.11
CA GLN A 436 -4.06 -26.26 13.07
C GLN A 436 -5.26 -27.12 13.42
N MET A 437 -5.96 -27.65 12.43
CA MET A 437 -6.94 -28.72 12.57
C MET A 437 -6.26 -30.04 12.29
N LEU A 438 -6.47 -31.03 13.14
CA LEU A 438 -5.90 -32.36 13.04
C LEU A 438 -7.03 -33.39 13.05
N ASP A 439 -7.03 -34.30 12.12
CA ASP A 439 -7.91 -35.48 12.12
C ASP A 439 -7.23 -36.66 12.82
N VAL A 440 -7.78 -37.05 13.95
CA VAL A 440 -7.31 -38.24 14.70
C VAL A 440 -8.17 -39.41 14.32
N HIS A 441 -7.55 -40.42 13.75
CA HIS A 441 -8.21 -41.64 13.24
C HIS A 441 -8.13 -42.79 14.25
N PHE A 442 -9.29 -43.30 14.68
CA PHE A 442 -9.38 -44.44 15.55
C PHE A 442 -10.05 -45.62 14.80
N PRO A 443 -9.32 -46.68 14.48
CA PRO A 443 -9.94 -47.88 13.91
C PRO A 443 -10.85 -48.53 14.95
N THR A 444 -12.05 -48.95 14.53
CA THR A 444 -12.99 -49.69 15.38
C THR A 444 -12.90 -51.19 15.10
N THR A 445 -13.35 -51.99 16.04
CA THR A 445 -13.43 -53.46 15.91
C THR A 445 -14.37 -53.93 14.79
N GLU A 446 -15.27 -53.05 14.33
CA GLU A 446 -16.22 -53.33 13.26
C GLU A 446 -15.66 -52.95 11.86
N GLY A 447 -14.38 -52.65 11.73
CA GLY A 447 -13.75 -52.28 10.47
C GLY A 447 -14.13 -50.87 9.96
N ARG A 448 -14.67 -50.02 10.83
CA ARG A 448 -14.92 -48.61 10.58
C ARG A 448 -13.80 -47.77 11.20
N THR A 449 -13.70 -46.52 10.79
CA THR A 449 -12.76 -45.56 11.41
C THR A 449 -13.56 -44.40 12.00
N LEU A 450 -13.38 -44.17 13.29
CA LEU A 450 -13.85 -42.95 13.96
C LEU A 450 -12.82 -41.83 13.71
N ILE A 451 -13.26 -40.71 13.16
CA ILE A 451 -12.43 -39.55 12.88
C ILE A 451 -12.84 -38.42 13.85
N LEU A 452 -11.90 -37.98 14.66
CA LEU A 452 -12.06 -36.83 15.55
C LEU A 452 -11.23 -35.65 15.00
N SER A 453 -11.90 -34.67 14.40
CA SER A 453 -11.25 -33.43 14.00
C SER A 453 -11.10 -32.54 15.23
N ARG A 454 -9.85 -32.14 15.54
CA ARG A 454 -9.54 -31.31 16.70
C ARG A 454 -8.49 -30.24 16.32
N TYR A 455 -8.71 -29.00 16.72
CA TYR A 455 -7.67 -28.01 16.59
C TYR A 455 -6.68 -28.05 17.76
N THR A 456 -5.45 -27.65 17.49
CA THR A 456 -4.36 -27.66 18.47
C THR A 456 -4.68 -26.72 19.64
N GLU A 457 -4.18 -27.05 20.83
CA GLU A 457 -4.32 -26.15 22.00
C GLU A 457 -3.62 -24.81 21.74
N LEU A 458 -4.27 -23.75 22.18
CA LEU A 458 -3.72 -22.40 22.09
C LEU A 458 -2.55 -22.25 23.06
N ASN A 459 -1.43 -21.73 22.58
CA ASN A 459 -0.35 -21.26 23.44
C ASN A 459 -0.73 -19.95 24.16
N ALA A 460 0.12 -19.48 25.09
CA ALA A 460 -0.15 -18.31 25.92
C ALA A 460 -0.40 -17.04 25.08
N ASP A 461 0.39 -16.81 24.03
CA ASP A 461 0.25 -15.65 23.13
C ASP A 461 -1.07 -15.68 22.37
N GLN A 462 -1.45 -16.87 21.87
CA GLN A 462 -2.71 -17.06 21.13
C GLN A 462 -3.92 -16.88 22.03
N LYS A 463 -3.89 -17.44 23.25
CA LYS A 463 -4.96 -17.22 24.27
C LYS A 463 -5.13 -15.74 24.57
N LEU A 464 -4.02 -15.01 24.78
CA LEU A 464 -4.05 -13.58 25.02
C LEU A 464 -4.67 -12.81 23.86
N LEU A 465 -4.24 -13.09 22.61
CA LEU A 465 -4.75 -12.42 21.41
C LEU A 465 -6.23 -12.72 21.18
N VAL A 466 -6.67 -13.95 21.34
CA VAL A 466 -8.09 -14.36 21.24
C VAL A 466 -8.93 -13.58 22.25
N SER A 467 -8.49 -13.53 23.52
CA SER A 467 -9.17 -12.77 24.57
C SER A 467 -9.19 -11.27 24.30
N GLN A 468 -8.04 -10.66 23.92
CA GLN A 468 -7.96 -9.22 23.65
C GLN A 468 -8.73 -8.78 22.39
N LEU A 469 -8.82 -9.65 21.40
CA LEU A 469 -9.61 -9.40 20.19
C LEU A 469 -11.09 -9.76 20.36
N ASP A 470 -11.50 -10.19 21.56
CA ASP A 470 -12.88 -10.63 21.84
C ASP A 470 -13.37 -11.64 20.80
N LEU A 471 -12.60 -12.74 20.67
CA LEU A 471 -12.84 -13.79 19.68
C LEU A 471 -13.21 -15.08 20.39
N GLU A 472 -14.20 -15.80 19.85
CA GLU A 472 -14.55 -17.16 20.29
C GLU A 472 -14.19 -18.15 19.18
N LEU A 473 -13.41 -19.16 19.52
CA LEU A 473 -13.09 -20.23 18.59
C LEU A 473 -14.36 -21.01 18.21
N PRO A 474 -14.48 -21.44 16.95
CA PRO A 474 -15.62 -22.25 16.54
C PRO A 474 -15.66 -23.55 17.35
N PRO A 475 -16.85 -24.13 17.55
CA PRO A 475 -16.96 -25.40 18.25
C PRO A 475 -16.16 -26.49 17.53
N GLN A 476 -15.64 -27.45 18.30
CA GLN A 476 -14.94 -28.60 17.72
C GLN A 476 -15.90 -29.39 16.81
N PRO A 477 -15.48 -29.77 15.60
CA PRO A 477 -16.31 -30.55 14.69
C PRO A 477 -16.81 -31.84 15.37
N PRO A 478 -18.04 -32.31 15.11
CA PRO A 478 -18.53 -33.56 15.66
C PRO A 478 -17.72 -34.74 15.12
N PRO A 479 -17.63 -35.85 15.89
CA PRO A 479 -17.00 -37.07 15.41
C PRO A 479 -17.67 -37.58 14.14
N ARG A 480 -16.86 -38.08 13.19
CA ARG A 480 -17.34 -38.70 11.95
C ARG A 480 -16.95 -40.17 11.95
N ILE A 481 -17.81 -41.04 11.44
CA ILE A 481 -17.53 -42.47 11.29
C ILE A 481 -17.58 -42.80 9.80
N THR A 482 -16.52 -43.44 9.28
CA THR A 482 -16.49 -43.90 7.88
C THR A 482 -17.38 -45.13 7.70
N ALA A 483 -17.94 -45.31 6.49
CA ALA A 483 -18.63 -46.53 6.14
C ALA A 483 -17.64 -47.72 6.14
N ALA A 484 -18.12 -48.90 6.51
CA ALA A 484 -17.29 -50.12 6.48
C ALA A 484 -16.75 -50.36 5.06
N GLY A 485 -15.43 -50.51 4.90
CA GLY A 485 -14.77 -50.72 3.60
C GLY A 485 -14.22 -49.51 2.89
N GLN A 486 -14.47 -48.27 3.38
CA GLN A 486 -13.80 -47.03 2.88
C GLN A 486 -12.51 -46.76 3.69
N ILE A 487 -11.41 -47.33 3.25
CA ILE A 487 -10.09 -46.89 3.72
C ILE A 487 -9.90 -45.47 3.19
N ALA A 488 -9.83 -44.49 4.08
CA ALA A 488 -9.42 -43.12 3.70
C ALA A 488 -8.08 -43.23 2.97
N ARG A 489 -8.05 -42.92 1.68
CA ARG A 489 -6.79 -42.75 0.95
C ARG A 489 -6.09 -41.58 1.60
N ALA A 490 -5.11 -41.89 2.45
CA ALA A 490 -4.13 -40.89 2.85
C ALA A 490 -3.51 -40.37 1.56
N SER A 491 -3.70 -39.08 1.29
CA SER A 491 -3.00 -38.41 0.22
C SER A 491 -1.51 -38.43 0.55
N ALA A 492 -0.80 -39.41 -0.05
CA ALA A 492 0.65 -39.37 -0.04
C ALA A 492 1.11 -38.11 -0.80
N PRO A 493 2.08 -37.37 -0.27
CA PRO A 493 2.65 -36.27 -1.03
C PRO A 493 3.32 -36.87 -2.28
N ALA A 494 2.85 -36.44 -3.46
CA ALA A 494 3.58 -36.70 -4.69
C ALA A 494 4.89 -35.91 -4.64
N LEU A 495 6.02 -36.65 -4.76
CA LEU A 495 7.37 -36.13 -4.92
C LEU A 495 7.51 -35.22 -6.15
#